data_00af5dbe4e4a2b5f68bf7d4045a4abb2
#
_entry.id   00af5dbe4e4a2b5f68bf7d4045a4abb2
#
_cell.length_a   1.000
_cell.length_b   1.000
_cell.length_c   1.000
_cell.angle_alpha   90.00
_cell.angle_beta   90.00
_cell.angle_gamma   90.00
#
_symmetry.space_group_name_H-M   'P 1'
#
loop_
_entity.id
_entity.type
_entity.pdbx_description
1 polymer ?
#
loop_
_entity_poly.entity_id
_entity_poly.type
_entity_poly.pdbx_seq_one_letter_code
_entity_poly.pdbx_strand_id
1 'polypeptide(L)'
;MDLKDPTQAVTTSLDGTVLAVLAASGTPLTVGEVAAQTAWGSEIGVRKCLSRLVEQGTVIALEMGRNRVHVLNRDHIAAPVAQGLADLRTELFARLRRELDKWRPRPHYACVFGSAARGDGGPQSDIDLLLVHVPFPGDPKPPRQKRIRDKAVQVWTEPPPATGSLPKKWERSVDELRDKIRLWTGNRAQIVDISWAEWLTHRNEDGVFAEIARDAVDVAPKSSSVSEYLFGSET
;
A
#
# COMPACT_ATOMS: atom_id res chain seq x y z
N MET A 1 -11.24 3.72 7.68
CA MET A 1 -10.52 2.52 8.15
C MET A 1 -9.24 2.97 8.85
N ASP A 2 -8.91 2.39 9.98
CA ASP A 2 -7.61 2.62 10.62
C ASP A 2 -6.53 1.85 9.85
N LEU A 3 -5.54 2.55 9.29
CA LEU A 3 -4.48 1.90 8.50
C LEU A 3 -3.36 1.33 9.37
N LYS A 4 -3.28 1.77 10.63
CA LYS A 4 -2.38 1.23 11.64
C LYS A 4 -2.88 -0.13 12.14
N ASP A 5 -4.20 -0.28 12.25
CA ASP A 5 -4.86 -1.54 12.59
C ASP A 5 -6.17 -1.70 11.79
N PRO A 6 -6.07 -2.16 10.53
CA PRO A 6 -7.25 -2.34 9.68
C PRO A 6 -8.28 -3.33 10.22
N THR A 7 -7.89 -4.18 11.18
CA THR A 7 -8.79 -5.17 11.79
C THR A 7 -9.93 -4.50 12.57
N GLN A 8 -9.72 -3.26 13.05
CA GLN A 8 -10.74 -2.48 13.76
C GLN A 8 -11.94 -2.11 12.88
N ALA A 9 -11.82 -2.19 11.58
CA ALA A 9 -12.96 -2.05 10.67
C ALA A 9 -13.93 -3.26 10.73
N VAL A 10 -13.46 -4.38 11.28
CA VAL A 10 -14.22 -5.65 11.38
C VAL A 10 -14.60 -5.96 12.83
N THR A 11 -13.69 -5.71 13.77
CA THR A 11 -13.89 -6.00 15.19
C THR A 11 -13.12 -5.04 16.08
N THR A 12 -13.72 -4.65 17.18
CA THR A 12 -13.08 -3.85 18.24
C THR A 12 -12.34 -4.70 19.27
N SER A 13 -12.38 -6.03 19.11
CA SER A 13 -11.67 -6.96 19.99
C SER A 13 -10.20 -7.08 19.62
N LEU A 14 -9.34 -7.21 20.64
CA LEU A 14 -7.92 -7.48 20.47
C LEU A 14 -7.63 -8.78 19.70
N ASP A 15 -8.61 -9.69 19.61
CA ASP A 15 -8.48 -10.94 18.87
C ASP A 15 -8.18 -10.74 17.39
N GLY A 16 -8.85 -9.74 16.77
CA GLY A 16 -8.63 -9.43 15.36
C GLY A 16 -7.17 -9.08 15.09
N THR A 17 -6.61 -8.19 15.88
CA THR A 17 -5.21 -7.76 15.78
C THR A 17 -4.24 -8.90 16.08
N VAL A 18 -4.49 -9.68 17.15
CA VAL A 18 -3.63 -10.83 17.51
C VAL A 18 -3.65 -11.89 16.41
N LEU A 19 -4.82 -12.22 15.88
CA LEU A 19 -4.94 -13.17 14.78
C LEU A 19 -4.24 -12.66 13.50
N ALA A 20 -4.37 -11.37 13.18
CA ALA A 20 -3.67 -10.77 12.05
C ALA A 20 -2.14 -10.84 12.19
N VAL A 21 -1.61 -10.54 13.38
CA VAL A 21 -0.17 -10.65 13.67
C VAL A 21 0.31 -12.10 13.50
N LEU A 22 -0.40 -13.08 14.08
CA LEU A 22 -0.03 -14.49 13.93
C LEU A 22 -0.19 -15.02 12.50
N ALA A 23 -1.18 -14.52 11.75
CA ALA A 23 -1.39 -14.89 10.35
C ALA A 23 -0.27 -14.36 9.44
N ALA A 24 0.18 -13.13 9.70
CA ALA A 24 1.27 -12.50 8.97
C ALA A 24 2.65 -13.08 9.33
N SER A 25 2.79 -13.65 10.54
CA SER A 25 4.06 -14.20 10.98
C SER A 25 4.39 -15.53 10.28
N GLY A 26 5.61 -15.63 9.78
CA GLY A 26 6.18 -16.90 9.29
C GLY A 26 6.81 -17.77 10.38
N THR A 27 6.90 -17.27 11.62
CA THR A 27 7.57 -17.93 12.74
C THR A 27 6.71 -17.90 14.00
N PRO A 28 6.92 -18.87 14.95
CA PRO A 28 6.28 -18.82 16.25
C PRO A 28 6.68 -17.56 17.03
N LEU A 29 5.72 -16.95 17.73
CA LEU A 29 5.90 -15.73 18.50
C LEU A 29 5.60 -15.94 19.99
N THR A 30 6.40 -15.33 20.86
CA THR A 30 6.12 -15.20 22.29
C THR A 30 5.00 -14.17 22.53
N VAL A 31 4.41 -14.16 23.73
CA VAL A 31 3.41 -13.15 24.10
C VAL A 31 3.94 -11.72 23.93
N GLY A 32 5.20 -11.48 24.36
CA GLY A 32 5.84 -10.17 24.23
C GLY A 32 6.04 -9.73 22.78
N GLU A 33 6.45 -10.66 21.88
CA GLU A 33 6.62 -10.38 20.45
C GLU A 33 5.28 -10.10 19.76
N VAL A 34 4.22 -10.83 20.13
CA VAL A 34 2.87 -10.53 19.65
C VAL A 34 2.43 -9.15 20.13
N ALA A 35 2.62 -8.84 21.43
CA ALA A 35 2.25 -7.54 21.99
C ALA A 35 3.02 -6.37 21.35
N ALA A 36 4.29 -6.56 21.01
CA ALA A 36 5.10 -5.55 20.35
C ALA A 36 4.65 -5.26 18.90
N GLN A 37 3.98 -6.21 18.25
CA GLN A 37 3.47 -6.08 16.87
C GLN A 37 2.00 -5.67 16.81
N THR A 38 1.27 -5.70 17.94
CA THR A 38 -0.10 -5.17 17.98
C THR A 38 -0.09 -3.64 18.04
N ALA A 39 -0.99 -2.99 17.33
CA ALA A 39 -1.10 -1.53 17.31
C ALA A 39 -1.58 -0.95 18.67
N TRP A 40 -2.22 -1.77 19.48
CA TRP A 40 -2.82 -1.41 20.78
C TRP A 40 -2.97 -2.63 21.67
N GLY A 41 -3.29 -2.40 22.94
CA GLY A 41 -3.46 -3.45 23.93
C GLY A 41 -2.23 -3.60 24.82
N SER A 42 -2.43 -4.21 26.01
CA SER A 42 -1.34 -4.54 26.93
C SER A 42 -0.89 -5.98 26.72
N GLU A 43 0.33 -6.31 27.13
CA GLU A 43 0.82 -7.70 27.13
C GLU A 43 -0.10 -8.64 27.90
N ILE A 44 -0.69 -8.16 29.01
CA ILE A 44 -1.68 -8.93 29.79
C ILE A 44 -2.94 -9.22 28.97
N GLY A 45 -3.41 -8.23 28.21
CA GLY A 45 -4.54 -8.37 27.29
C GLY A 45 -4.25 -9.39 26.18
N VAL A 46 -3.07 -9.28 25.56
CA VAL A 46 -2.60 -10.23 24.53
C VAL A 46 -2.50 -11.65 25.09
N ARG A 47 -1.96 -11.81 26.31
CA ARG A 47 -1.87 -13.12 26.99
C ARG A 47 -3.24 -13.76 27.18
N LYS A 48 -4.23 -12.99 27.68
CA LYS A 48 -5.61 -13.47 27.86
C LYS A 48 -6.26 -13.84 26.51
N CYS A 49 -6.03 -13.02 25.50
CA CYS A 49 -6.50 -13.28 24.14
C CYS A 49 -5.92 -14.59 23.60
N LEU A 50 -4.60 -14.76 23.64
CA LEU A 50 -3.91 -15.96 23.19
C LEU A 50 -4.39 -17.21 23.94
N SER A 51 -4.58 -17.15 25.27
CA SER A 51 -5.10 -18.29 26.04
C SER A 51 -6.45 -18.74 25.51
N ARG A 52 -7.38 -17.81 25.28
CA ARG A 52 -8.70 -18.09 24.72
C ARG A 52 -8.63 -18.63 23.29
N LEU A 53 -7.79 -18.07 22.44
CA LEU A 53 -7.63 -18.55 21.05
C LEU A 53 -7.00 -19.96 21.00
N VAL A 54 -6.15 -20.31 21.98
CA VAL A 54 -5.64 -21.68 22.15
C VAL A 54 -6.76 -22.64 22.58
N GLU A 55 -7.62 -22.24 23.52
CA GLU A 55 -8.79 -23.02 23.94
C GLU A 55 -9.76 -23.28 22.78
N GLN A 56 -9.89 -22.30 21.85
CA GLN A 56 -10.70 -22.44 20.64
C GLN A 56 -10.00 -23.22 19.51
N GLY A 57 -8.71 -23.57 19.68
CA GLY A 57 -7.94 -24.30 18.67
C GLY A 57 -7.48 -23.48 17.46
N THR A 58 -7.81 -22.18 17.40
CA THR A 58 -7.36 -21.27 16.33
C THR A 58 -5.88 -20.93 16.42
N VAL A 59 -5.32 -21.02 17.61
CA VAL A 59 -3.89 -20.80 17.90
C VAL A 59 -3.33 -22.06 18.55
N ILE A 60 -2.13 -22.45 18.16
CA ILE A 60 -1.36 -23.53 18.78
C ILE A 60 -0.29 -22.91 19.66
N ALA A 61 -0.20 -23.35 20.91
CA ALA A 61 0.88 -23.02 21.81
C ALA A 61 1.92 -24.15 21.80
N LEU A 62 3.19 -23.77 21.67
CA LEU A 62 4.33 -24.68 21.63
C LEU A 62 5.34 -24.27 22.68
N GLU A 63 6.02 -25.25 23.29
CA GLU A 63 7.16 -25.01 24.17
C GLU A 63 8.47 -25.02 23.36
N MET A 64 9.18 -23.89 23.35
CA MET A 64 10.46 -23.74 22.64
C MET A 64 11.53 -23.33 23.68
N GLY A 65 12.27 -24.29 24.16
CA GLY A 65 13.22 -24.10 25.27
C GLY A 65 12.49 -23.70 26.56
N ARG A 66 12.74 -22.48 27.03
CA ARG A 66 12.08 -21.91 28.24
C ARG A 66 10.88 -21.03 27.91
N ASN A 67 10.59 -20.84 26.65
CA ASN A 67 9.57 -19.91 26.17
C ASN A 67 8.36 -20.68 25.65
N ARG A 68 7.18 -20.17 25.99
CA ARG A 68 5.93 -20.56 25.36
C ARG A 68 5.67 -19.62 24.15
N VAL A 69 5.56 -20.19 22.97
CA VAL A 69 5.33 -19.48 21.71
C VAL A 69 4.00 -19.88 21.09
N HIS A 70 3.50 -19.04 20.21
CA HIS A 70 2.17 -19.17 19.61
C HIS A 70 2.27 -19.07 18.10
N VAL A 71 1.48 -19.89 17.40
CA VAL A 71 1.33 -19.87 15.93
C VAL A 71 -0.14 -19.96 15.58
N LEU A 72 -0.53 -19.39 14.42
CA LEU A 72 -1.85 -19.63 13.85
C LEU A 72 -1.96 -21.11 13.48
N ASN A 73 -3.04 -21.77 13.92
CA ASN A 73 -3.39 -23.09 13.43
C ASN A 73 -3.94 -22.96 12.01
N ARG A 74 -3.11 -23.21 11.00
CA ARG A 74 -3.46 -23.02 9.60
C ARG A 74 -4.46 -24.07 9.09
N ASP A 75 -4.62 -25.17 9.81
CA ASP A 75 -5.62 -26.21 9.49
C ASP A 75 -7.00 -25.90 10.10
N HIS A 76 -7.07 -24.90 10.98
CA HIS A 76 -8.34 -24.50 11.59
C HIS A 76 -9.24 -23.82 10.55
N ILE A 77 -10.53 -24.15 10.59
CA ILE A 77 -11.56 -23.59 9.65
C ILE A 77 -11.62 -22.07 9.67
N ALA A 78 -11.22 -21.41 10.75
CA ALA A 78 -11.13 -19.96 10.85
C ALA A 78 -9.79 -19.36 10.32
N ALA A 79 -8.81 -20.17 9.94
CA ALA A 79 -7.50 -19.66 9.49
C ALA A 79 -7.60 -18.75 8.27
N PRO A 80 -8.46 -18.99 7.25
CA PRO A 80 -8.65 -18.05 6.14
C PRO A 80 -9.18 -16.68 6.58
N VAL A 81 -9.99 -16.63 7.65
CA VAL A 81 -10.50 -15.37 8.21
C VAL A 81 -9.38 -14.60 8.86
N ALA A 82 -8.53 -15.26 9.66
CA ALA A 82 -7.34 -14.64 10.26
C ALA A 82 -6.38 -14.10 9.19
N GLN A 83 -6.15 -14.85 8.11
CA GLN A 83 -5.36 -14.39 6.97
C GLN A 83 -6.01 -13.19 6.29
N GLY A 84 -7.31 -13.20 6.07
CA GLY A 84 -8.05 -12.06 5.51
C GLY A 84 -7.90 -10.78 6.36
N LEU A 85 -7.86 -10.90 7.69
CA LEU A 85 -7.59 -9.78 8.59
C LEU A 85 -6.18 -9.22 8.41
N ALA A 86 -5.18 -10.08 8.25
CA ALA A 86 -3.80 -9.69 7.99
C ALA A 86 -3.63 -8.99 6.64
N ASP A 87 -4.42 -9.39 5.65
CA ASP A 87 -4.31 -8.94 4.27
C ASP A 87 -5.10 -7.66 3.95
N LEU A 88 -5.86 -7.10 4.90
CA LEU A 88 -6.76 -5.94 4.63
C LEU A 88 -6.04 -4.76 3.98
N ARG A 89 -4.84 -4.42 4.43
CA ARG A 89 -4.05 -3.33 3.84
C ARG A 89 -3.51 -3.69 2.46
N THR A 90 -3.02 -4.90 2.30
CA THR A 90 -2.52 -5.42 1.02
C THR A 90 -3.64 -5.49 -0.02
N GLU A 91 -4.85 -5.83 0.40
CA GLU A 91 -6.04 -5.85 -0.45
C GLU A 91 -6.40 -4.44 -0.96
N LEU A 92 -6.24 -3.38 -0.15
CA LEU A 92 -6.41 -2.01 -0.63
C LEU A 92 -5.47 -1.72 -1.82
N PHE A 93 -4.17 -2.04 -1.69
CA PHE A 93 -3.21 -1.83 -2.76
C PHE A 93 -3.50 -2.71 -3.99
N ALA A 94 -3.93 -3.94 -3.76
CA ALA A 94 -4.35 -4.84 -4.84
C ALA A 94 -5.60 -4.31 -5.58
N ARG A 95 -6.57 -3.73 -4.88
CA ARG A 95 -7.74 -3.08 -5.48
C ARG A 95 -7.37 -1.87 -6.31
N LEU A 96 -6.51 -1.00 -5.76
CA LEU A 96 -6.00 0.16 -6.50
C LEU A 96 -5.33 -0.29 -7.80
N ARG A 97 -4.42 -1.26 -7.74
CA ARG A 97 -3.73 -1.79 -8.92
C ARG A 97 -4.71 -2.36 -9.95
N ARG A 98 -5.68 -3.19 -9.52
CA ARG A 98 -6.71 -3.74 -10.41
C ARG A 98 -7.59 -2.66 -11.03
N GLU A 99 -7.86 -1.58 -10.33
CA GLU A 99 -8.67 -0.47 -10.84
C GLU A 99 -7.89 0.34 -11.88
N LEU A 100 -6.68 0.75 -11.56
CA LEU A 100 -5.82 1.51 -12.46
C LEU A 100 -5.48 0.73 -13.75
N ASP A 101 -5.41 -0.60 -13.69
CA ASP A 101 -5.17 -1.46 -14.85
C ASP A 101 -6.31 -1.40 -15.90
N LYS A 102 -7.51 -1.06 -15.48
CA LYS A 102 -8.69 -0.89 -16.38
C LYS A 102 -8.67 0.44 -17.15
N TRP A 103 -7.92 1.43 -16.68
CA TRP A 103 -7.95 2.77 -17.26
C TRP A 103 -7.40 2.81 -18.68
N ARG A 104 -7.95 3.72 -19.48
CA ARG A 104 -7.49 3.99 -20.84
C ARG A 104 -7.59 5.51 -21.11
N PRO A 105 -6.46 6.25 -21.10
CA PRO A 105 -5.09 5.75 -20.94
C PRO A 105 -4.80 5.26 -19.52
N ARG A 106 -3.84 4.35 -19.39
CA ARG A 106 -3.31 3.94 -18.08
C ARG A 106 -2.41 5.03 -17.52
N PRO A 107 -2.33 5.16 -16.17
CA PRO A 107 -1.28 5.99 -15.57
C PRO A 107 0.10 5.50 -16.01
N HIS A 108 0.98 6.44 -16.24
CA HIS A 108 2.38 6.14 -16.54
C HIS A 108 3.10 5.63 -15.31
N TYR A 109 2.77 6.22 -14.15
CA TYR A 109 3.17 5.76 -12.83
C TYR A 109 2.04 6.02 -11.82
N ALA A 110 1.99 5.20 -10.78
CA ALA A 110 1.06 5.38 -9.67
C ALA A 110 1.61 4.76 -8.39
N CYS A 111 1.55 5.48 -7.28
CA CYS A 111 1.93 4.95 -5.98
C CYS A 111 1.06 5.51 -4.86
N VAL A 112 0.90 4.73 -3.79
CA VAL A 112 0.41 5.20 -2.50
C VAL A 112 1.61 5.67 -1.70
N PHE A 113 1.52 6.81 -1.02
CA PHE A 113 2.57 7.34 -0.16
C PHE A 113 2.03 7.82 1.18
N GLY A 114 2.86 8.46 1.99
CA GLY A 114 2.45 8.99 3.28
C GLY A 114 2.01 7.93 4.28
N SER A 115 1.09 8.27 5.16
CA SER A 115 0.65 7.43 6.27
C SER A 115 0.02 6.10 5.84
N ALA A 116 -0.66 6.09 4.70
CA ALA A 116 -1.25 4.88 4.12
C ALA A 116 -0.16 3.87 3.68
N ALA A 117 0.90 4.37 3.07
CA ALA A 117 2.03 3.55 2.64
C ALA A 117 2.82 3.00 3.84
N ARG A 118 3.10 3.83 4.85
CA ARG A 118 3.78 3.41 6.07
C ARG A 118 2.95 2.50 6.96
N GLY A 119 1.60 2.61 6.90
CA GLY A 119 0.68 1.88 7.78
C GLY A 119 0.60 2.48 9.18
N ASP A 120 0.74 3.79 9.30
CA ASP A 120 0.61 4.54 10.55
C ASP A 120 -0.58 5.51 10.57
N GLY A 121 -1.38 5.54 9.50
CA GLY A 121 -2.56 6.37 9.36
C GLY A 121 -3.75 5.89 10.20
N GLY A 122 -4.38 6.82 10.92
CA GLY A 122 -5.60 6.56 11.69
C GLY A 122 -6.89 6.63 10.87
N PRO A 123 -8.06 6.47 11.51
CA PRO A 123 -9.36 6.44 10.81
C PRO A 123 -9.72 7.74 10.08
N GLN A 124 -9.10 8.87 10.46
CA GLN A 124 -9.31 10.18 9.84
C GLN A 124 -8.20 10.57 8.85
N SER A 125 -7.17 9.72 8.69
CA SER A 125 -6.10 9.97 7.73
C SER A 125 -6.60 9.79 6.31
N ASP A 126 -6.11 10.62 5.40
CA ASP A 126 -6.37 10.47 3.98
C ASP A 126 -5.54 9.32 3.38
N ILE A 127 -5.97 8.82 2.24
CA ILE A 127 -5.18 7.92 1.40
C ILE A 127 -4.49 8.78 0.35
N ASP A 128 -3.17 8.96 0.51
CA ASP A 128 -2.37 9.76 -0.40
C ASP A 128 -1.94 8.94 -1.59
N LEU A 129 -2.32 9.37 -2.80
CA LEU A 129 -2.04 8.68 -4.05
C LEU A 129 -1.39 9.66 -5.04
N LEU A 130 -0.27 9.27 -5.62
CA LEU A 130 0.30 9.95 -6.78
C LEU A 130 -0.16 9.22 -8.05
N LEU A 131 -0.62 9.98 -9.02
CA LEU A 131 -0.85 9.56 -10.40
C LEU A 131 0.01 10.40 -11.32
N VAL A 132 0.77 9.75 -12.18
CA VAL A 132 1.50 10.41 -13.26
C VAL A 132 0.84 10.02 -14.57
N HIS A 133 0.20 10.97 -15.22
CA HIS A 133 -0.49 10.71 -16.48
C HIS A 133 0.43 10.86 -17.69
N VAL A 134 0.01 10.26 -18.82
CA VAL A 134 0.65 10.49 -20.11
C VAL A 134 0.46 11.96 -20.53
N PRO A 135 1.34 12.54 -21.35
CA PRO A 135 1.21 13.93 -21.76
C PRO A 135 -0.17 14.22 -22.39
N PHE A 136 -0.81 15.27 -21.92
CA PHE A 136 -2.04 15.82 -22.49
C PHE A 136 -1.75 17.11 -23.25
N PRO A 137 -2.64 17.55 -24.17
CA PRO A 137 -2.51 18.85 -24.80
C PRO A 137 -2.50 19.98 -23.76
N GLY A 138 -1.43 20.77 -23.76
CA GLY A 138 -1.24 21.86 -22.81
C GLY A 138 -0.29 21.57 -21.65
N ASP A 139 0.09 20.33 -21.45
CA ASP A 139 1.09 19.97 -20.43
C ASP A 139 2.45 20.60 -20.72
N PRO A 140 3.25 20.88 -19.67
CA PRO A 140 4.63 21.31 -19.84
C PRO A 140 5.43 20.28 -20.64
N LYS A 141 6.39 20.76 -21.41
CA LYS A 141 7.34 19.88 -22.10
C LYS A 141 8.40 19.40 -21.12
N PRO A 142 8.81 18.13 -21.14
CA PRO A 142 9.85 17.62 -20.29
C PRO A 142 11.17 18.38 -20.55
N PRO A 143 12.00 18.55 -19.50
CA PRO A 143 13.29 19.21 -19.65
C PRO A 143 14.18 18.49 -20.67
N ARG A 144 14.85 19.25 -21.53
CA ARG A 144 15.79 18.67 -22.52
C ARG A 144 16.90 17.93 -21.80
N GLN A 145 17.00 16.62 -22.00
CA GLN A 145 18.10 15.81 -21.46
C GLN A 145 19.42 16.22 -22.12
N LYS A 146 20.41 16.66 -21.34
CA LYS A 146 21.79 16.77 -21.82
C LYS A 146 22.30 15.36 -22.10
N ARG A 147 22.71 15.09 -23.34
CA ARG A 147 23.48 13.87 -23.68
C ARG A 147 24.74 13.82 -22.83
N ILE A 148 24.78 12.92 -21.88
CA ILE A 148 26.03 12.55 -21.20
C ILE A 148 26.65 11.50 -22.12
N ARG A 149 27.83 11.83 -22.70
CA ARG A 149 28.64 10.89 -23.48
C ARG A 149 29.01 9.70 -22.57
N ASP A 150 28.87 8.46 -23.09
CA ASP A 150 29.49 7.23 -22.63
C ASP A 150 28.79 6.35 -21.57
N LYS A 151 27.51 6.46 -21.33
CA LYS A 151 26.73 5.31 -20.83
C LYS A 151 25.44 5.23 -21.61
N ALA A 152 25.00 4.02 -21.94
CA ALA A 152 23.71 3.77 -22.58
C ALA A 152 22.60 4.21 -21.61
N VAL A 153 22.37 5.50 -21.55
CA VAL A 153 21.21 6.10 -20.90
C VAL A 153 20.04 5.68 -21.78
N GLN A 154 19.20 4.80 -21.27
CA GLN A 154 17.95 4.49 -21.95
C GLN A 154 17.23 5.80 -22.23
N VAL A 155 17.10 6.10 -23.50
CA VAL A 155 16.37 7.27 -23.96
C VAL A 155 14.92 7.01 -23.61
N TRP A 156 14.41 7.72 -22.62
CA TRP A 156 12.98 7.75 -22.33
C TRP A 156 12.28 8.28 -23.60
N THR A 157 11.66 7.41 -24.32
CA THR A 157 10.75 7.82 -25.37
C THR A 157 9.53 8.43 -24.68
N GLU A 158 9.37 9.75 -24.82
CA GLU A 158 8.17 10.44 -24.38
C GLU A 158 6.96 9.69 -24.97
N PRO A 159 6.00 9.25 -24.13
CA PRO A 159 4.80 8.65 -24.67
C PRO A 159 4.09 9.66 -25.57
N PRO A 160 3.45 9.24 -26.66
CA PRO A 160 2.76 10.16 -27.54
C PRO A 160 1.67 10.91 -26.76
N PRO A 161 1.50 12.22 -26.99
CA PRO A 161 0.50 13.02 -26.30
C PRO A 161 -0.90 12.46 -26.55
N ALA A 162 -1.71 12.43 -25.50
CA ALA A 162 -3.11 12.06 -25.61
C ALA A 162 -3.89 13.11 -26.40
N THR A 163 -4.78 12.69 -27.26
CA THR A 163 -5.59 13.58 -28.13
C THR A 163 -7.09 13.43 -27.85
N GLY A 164 -7.86 14.45 -28.21
CA GLY A 164 -9.32 14.41 -28.15
C GLY A 164 -9.90 14.53 -26.74
N SER A 165 -10.85 13.66 -26.39
CA SER A 165 -11.56 13.68 -25.09
C SER A 165 -10.82 12.98 -23.94
N LEU A 166 -9.57 12.54 -24.13
CA LEU A 166 -8.82 11.78 -23.13
C LEU A 166 -8.61 12.53 -21.82
N PRO A 167 -8.26 13.84 -21.79
CA PRO A 167 -8.15 14.58 -20.52
C PRO A 167 -9.43 14.53 -19.69
N LYS A 168 -10.59 14.79 -20.28
CA LYS A 168 -11.90 14.74 -19.60
C LYS A 168 -12.25 13.34 -19.10
N LYS A 169 -11.87 12.30 -19.85
CA LYS A 169 -12.05 10.92 -19.44
C LYS A 169 -11.14 10.58 -18.25
N TRP A 170 -9.92 11.08 -18.26
CA TRP A 170 -8.97 10.93 -17.16
C TRP A 170 -9.51 11.60 -15.89
N GLU A 171 -9.89 12.87 -15.94
CA GLU A 171 -10.49 13.60 -14.81
C GLU A 171 -11.66 12.83 -14.18
N ARG A 172 -12.58 12.33 -15.01
CA ARG A 172 -13.68 11.48 -14.53
C ARG A 172 -13.18 10.22 -13.84
N SER A 173 -12.17 9.55 -14.40
CA SER A 173 -11.60 8.34 -13.78
C SER A 173 -10.94 8.64 -12.45
N VAL A 174 -10.30 9.80 -12.29
CA VAL A 174 -9.73 10.26 -11.01
C VAL A 174 -10.83 10.49 -9.98
N ASP A 175 -11.93 11.15 -10.35
CA ASP A 175 -13.06 11.39 -9.45
C ASP A 175 -13.74 10.08 -9.04
N GLU A 176 -13.98 9.18 -10.00
CA GLU A 176 -14.51 7.84 -9.71
C GLU A 176 -13.58 7.03 -8.78
N LEU A 177 -12.26 7.20 -8.91
CA LEU A 177 -11.30 6.54 -8.02
C LEU A 177 -11.38 7.09 -6.59
N ARG A 178 -11.53 8.40 -6.41
CA ARG A 178 -11.77 9.02 -5.08
C ARG A 178 -13.00 8.41 -4.40
N ASP A 179 -14.08 8.29 -5.14
CA ASP A 179 -15.33 7.69 -4.63
C ASP A 179 -15.16 6.22 -4.28
N LYS A 180 -14.46 5.45 -5.11
CA LYS A 180 -14.15 4.03 -4.86
C LYS A 180 -13.27 3.87 -3.62
N ILE A 181 -12.22 4.66 -3.45
CA ILE A 181 -11.36 4.61 -2.26
C ILE A 181 -12.20 4.87 -1.02
N ARG A 182 -13.04 5.89 -1.06
CA ARG A 182 -13.95 6.20 0.06
C ARG A 182 -14.92 5.05 0.35
N LEU A 183 -15.47 4.43 -0.68
CA LEU A 183 -16.35 3.26 -0.53
C LEU A 183 -15.62 2.05 0.07
N TRP A 184 -14.38 1.82 -0.32
CA TRP A 184 -13.61 0.65 0.13
C TRP A 184 -13.08 0.79 1.55
N THR A 185 -12.77 2.02 1.98
CA THR A 185 -12.02 2.27 3.22
C THR A 185 -12.74 3.17 4.23
N GLY A 186 -13.70 3.95 3.77
CA GLY A 186 -14.28 5.06 4.55
C GLY A 186 -13.38 6.31 4.62
N ASN A 187 -12.12 6.24 4.19
CA ASN A 187 -11.17 7.34 4.20
C ASN A 187 -11.32 8.20 2.94
N ARG A 188 -10.94 9.47 3.02
CA ARG A 188 -10.83 10.33 1.85
C ARG A 188 -9.58 9.95 1.05
N ALA A 189 -9.59 10.22 -0.24
CA ALA A 189 -8.41 10.10 -1.08
C ALA A 189 -7.89 11.50 -1.42
N GLN A 190 -6.61 11.73 -1.15
CA GLN A 190 -5.86 12.87 -1.65
C GLN A 190 -5.04 12.41 -2.85
N ILE A 191 -5.45 12.83 -4.04
CA ILE A 191 -4.79 12.41 -5.28
C ILE A 191 -3.99 13.59 -5.83
N VAL A 192 -2.68 13.41 -5.88
CA VAL A 192 -1.74 14.28 -6.59
C VAL A 192 -1.67 13.75 -8.02
N ASP A 193 -2.23 14.50 -8.96
CA ASP A 193 -2.29 14.15 -10.37
C ASP A 193 -1.39 15.11 -11.15
N ILE A 194 -0.33 14.59 -11.77
CA ILE A 194 0.69 15.39 -12.45
C ILE A 194 1.04 14.78 -13.80
N SER A 195 1.52 15.63 -14.68
CA SER A 195 2.07 15.20 -15.96
C SER A 195 3.43 14.52 -15.82
N TRP A 196 3.78 13.74 -16.82
CA TRP A 196 5.13 13.16 -16.90
C TRP A 196 6.25 14.20 -16.85
N ALA A 197 6.02 15.36 -17.47
CA ALA A 197 7.00 16.45 -17.49
C ALA A 197 7.20 17.07 -16.10
N GLU A 198 6.12 17.29 -15.35
CA GLU A 198 6.16 17.78 -13.98
C GLU A 198 6.86 16.76 -13.07
N TRP A 199 6.54 15.48 -13.21
CA TRP A 199 7.24 14.42 -12.49
C TRP A 199 8.76 14.47 -12.71
N LEU A 200 9.21 14.54 -13.96
CA LEU A 200 10.64 14.61 -14.28
C LEU A 200 11.33 15.86 -13.72
N THR A 201 10.61 16.97 -13.60
CA THR A 201 11.14 18.23 -13.09
C THR A 201 11.29 18.20 -11.57
N HIS A 202 10.28 17.70 -10.87
CA HIS A 202 10.16 17.86 -9.42
C HIS A 202 10.54 16.62 -8.59
N ARG A 203 10.72 15.45 -9.20
CA ARG A 203 10.97 14.17 -8.50
C ARG A 203 12.16 14.17 -7.53
N ASN A 204 13.08 15.11 -7.65
CA ASN A 204 14.25 15.24 -6.79
C ASN A 204 14.15 16.45 -5.82
N GLU A 205 12.98 17.06 -5.72
CA GLU A 205 12.75 18.19 -4.83
C GLU A 205 12.35 17.69 -3.43
N ASP A 206 12.46 18.59 -2.44
CA ASP A 206 12.00 18.34 -1.07
C ASP A 206 10.45 18.31 -0.99
N GLY A 207 9.94 17.96 0.18
CA GLY A 207 8.50 17.92 0.45
C GLY A 207 7.85 16.60 0.02
N VAL A 208 6.72 16.68 -0.69
CA VAL A 208 5.90 15.52 -1.10
C VAL A 208 6.70 14.49 -1.91
N PHE A 209 7.62 14.94 -2.76
CA PHE A 209 8.45 14.04 -3.57
C PHE A 209 9.50 13.28 -2.76
N ALA A 210 10.03 13.91 -1.70
CA ALA A 210 10.91 13.24 -0.76
C ALA A 210 10.16 12.16 0.06
N GLU A 211 8.90 12.41 0.44
CA GLU A 211 8.05 11.40 1.08
C GLU A 211 7.76 10.23 0.13
N ILE A 212 7.42 10.52 -1.12
CA ILE A 212 7.21 9.50 -2.16
C ILE A 212 8.46 8.65 -2.33
N ALA A 213 9.65 9.27 -2.44
CA ALA A 213 10.90 8.52 -2.61
C ALA A 213 11.22 7.60 -1.42
N ARG A 214 10.77 7.95 -0.21
CA ARG A 214 11.03 7.19 1.01
C ARG A 214 10.01 6.07 1.25
N ASP A 215 8.72 6.35 1.04
CA ASP A 215 7.63 5.55 1.59
C ASP A 215 6.75 4.91 0.51
N ALA A 216 6.92 5.24 -0.77
CA ALA A 216 5.98 4.87 -1.82
C ALA A 216 5.78 3.36 -1.96
N VAL A 217 4.53 2.95 -2.02
CA VAL A 217 4.12 1.60 -2.42
C VAL A 217 3.56 1.68 -3.83
N ASP A 218 4.25 1.04 -4.76
CA ASP A 218 3.85 1.00 -6.17
C ASP A 218 2.50 0.30 -6.34
N VAL A 219 1.56 1.00 -6.98
CA VAL A 219 0.26 0.47 -7.39
C VAL A 219 0.03 0.64 -8.89
N ALA A 220 1.08 0.96 -9.65
CA ALA A 220 1.00 1.07 -11.10
C ALA A 220 0.60 -0.26 -11.75
N PRO A 221 -0.05 -0.23 -12.91
CA PRO A 221 -0.30 -1.42 -13.71
C PRO A 221 1.02 -2.13 -14.09
N LYS A 222 1.06 -3.46 -14.01
CA LYS A 222 2.27 -4.27 -14.29
C LYS A 222 2.92 -4.04 -15.66
N SER A 223 2.26 -3.37 -16.57
CA SER A 223 2.77 -3.00 -17.90
C SER A 223 3.49 -1.66 -17.94
N SER A 224 3.49 -0.89 -16.86
CA SER A 224 4.27 0.34 -16.78
C SER A 224 5.70 -0.03 -16.37
N SER A 225 6.62 0.00 -17.33
CA SER A 225 8.05 -0.32 -17.16
C SER A 225 8.82 0.70 -16.29
N VAL A 226 8.14 1.56 -15.57
CA VAL A 226 8.73 2.70 -14.86
C VAL A 226 9.14 2.36 -13.42
N SER A 227 8.53 1.35 -12.81
CA SER A 227 8.83 0.98 -11.41
C SER A 227 10.27 0.50 -11.20
N GLU A 228 10.86 -0.18 -12.16
CA GLU A 228 12.26 -0.65 -12.10
C GLU A 228 13.30 0.49 -12.17
N TYR A 229 12.89 1.66 -12.67
CA TYR A 229 13.81 2.77 -12.92
C TYR A 229 13.76 3.89 -11.87
N LEU A 230 12.73 3.92 -11.03
CA LEU A 230 12.57 4.97 -10.03
C LEU A 230 13.30 4.65 -8.72
N PHE A 231 13.49 3.40 -8.42
CA PHE A 231 14.03 2.96 -7.12
C PHE A 231 15.37 2.23 -7.20
N GLY A 232 16.01 2.18 -8.38
CA GLY A 232 17.28 1.47 -8.57
C GLY A 232 17.15 0.00 -8.13
N SER A 233 17.50 -0.95 -8.98
CA SER A 233 17.70 -2.33 -8.55
C SER A 233 18.82 -2.35 -7.50
N GLU A 234 18.47 -2.31 -6.22
CA GLU A 234 19.35 -2.77 -5.16
C GLU A 234 19.38 -4.30 -5.25
N THR A 235 20.38 -4.81 -5.92
CA THR A 235 20.89 -6.19 -5.77
C THR A 235 21.94 -6.21 -4.69
#